data_2506c6f0b47b15b8c8ed673c86982388
#
_entry.id   2506c6f0b47b15b8c8ed673c86982388
#
_cell.length_a   1.000
_cell.length_b   1.000
_cell.length_c   1.000
_cell.angle_alpha   90.00
_cell.angle_beta   90.00
_cell.angle_gamma   90.00
#
_symmetry.space_group_name_H-M   'P 1'
#
loop_
_entity.id
_entity.type
_entity.pdbx_description
1 polymer ?
#
loop_
_entity_poly.entity_id
_entity_poly.type
_entity_poly.pdbx_seq_one_letter_code
_entity_poly.pdbx_strand_id
1 'polypeptide(L)'
;MAAPQSDQEPGYDRDAAARSGLYALLARAFDNPDEQFHAAAAGGQLAEEIDAYVDRSSLDVDRPRIDTDDDRKGLSATYNALFTLGHAEYTDRTDGSLESDGPPVPLYESTYREASWNDVNVDLARVYDHFGVAVDQERRDHHDNVRLELEFAAYLARREAAGEDGAGRARRDFLDRHLGPFAEGLCARIEAVHDGFYADLARLLDGVVTADLTDLRERYGGGVDDEQ
;
A
#
# COMPACT_ATOMS: atom_id res chain seq x y z
N MET A 1 -37.15 -35.13 -14.00
CA MET A 1 -36.11 -35.49 -13.03
C MET A 1 -35.02 -34.44 -13.19
N ALA A 2 -35.06 -33.38 -12.39
CA ALA A 2 -34.07 -32.30 -12.43
C ALA A 2 -32.84 -32.78 -11.65
N ALA A 3 -31.65 -32.66 -12.25
CA ALA A 3 -30.39 -32.91 -11.56
C ALA A 3 -30.19 -31.88 -10.41
N PRO A 4 -29.64 -32.31 -9.29
CA PRO A 4 -29.33 -31.35 -8.22
C PRO A 4 -28.25 -30.42 -8.71
N GLN A 5 -28.50 -29.09 -8.61
CA GLN A 5 -27.48 -28.09 -8.69
C GLN A 5 -26.54 -28.35 -7.53
N SER A 6 -25.28 -28.66 -7.85
CA SER A 6 -24.23 -28.74 -6.85
C SER A 6 -24.02 -27.32 -6.30
N ASP A 7 -24.51 -27.06 -5.07
CA ASP A 7 -24.03 -25.98 -4.23
C ASP A 7 -22.52 -26.22 -3.99
N GLN A 8 -21.69 -25.73 -4.89
CA GLN A 8 -20.29 -25.58 -4.58
C GLN A 8 -20.21 -24.44 -3.55
N GLU A 9 -19.89 -24.78 -2.32
CA GLU A 9 -19.42 -23.79 -1.36
C GLU A 9 -18.33 -22.97 -2.04
N PRO A 10 -18.39 -21.62 -1.98
CA PRO A 10 -17.35 -20.77 -2.57
C PRO A 10 -16.00 -21.20 -1.98
N GLY A 11 -15.17 -21.77 -2.81
CA GLY A 11 -13.86 -22.24 -2.40
C GLY A 11 -13.02 -21.03 -1.98
N TYR A 12 -12.33 -21.14 -0.85
CA TYR A 12 -11.41 -20.11 -0.36
C TYR A 12 -10.31 -19.88 -1.42
N ASP A 13 -10.21 -18.63 -1.91
CA ASP A 13 -9.21 -18.22 -2.89
C ASP A 13 -7.86 -17.95 -2.21
N ARG A 14 -6.93 -18.89 -2.41
CA ARG A 14 -5.59 -18.82 -1.80
C ARG A 14 -4.70 -17.76 -2.44
N ASP A 15 -4.91 -17.44 -3.70
CA ASP A 15 -4.19 -16.41 -4.41
C ASP A 15 -4.57 -15.02 -3.84
N ALA A 16 -5.86 -14.72 -3.77
CA ALA A 16 -6.34 -13.49 -3.16
C ALA A 16 -5.93 -13.36 -1.67
N ALA A 17 -5.91 -14.48 -0.93
CA ALA A 17 -5.43 -14.49 0.45
C ALA A 17 -3.94 -14.18 0.56
N ALA A 18 -3.12 -14.65 -0.36
CA ALA A 18 -1.69 -14.34 -0.40
C ALA A 18 -1.47 -12.85 -0.71
N ARG A 19 -2.23 -12.27 -1.66
CA ARG A 19 -2.22 -10.83 -1.94
C ARG A 19 -2.62 -10.01 -0.72
N SER A 20 -3.64 -10.45 0.03
CA SER A 20 -4.01 -9.81 1.30
C SER A 20 -2.84 -9.79 2.30
N GLY A 21 -2.13 -10.91 2.46
CA GLY A 21 -0.95 -10.99 3.32
C GLY A 21 0.17 -10.07 2.87
N LEU A 22 0.43 -10.01 1.57
CA LEU A 22 1.46 -9.15 0.98
C LEU A 22 1.17 -7.67 1.21
N TYR A 23 -0.06 -7.20 0.97
CA TYR A 23 -0.47 -5.82 1.26
C TYR A 23 -0.38 -5.48 2.75
N ALA A 24 -0.77 -6.40 3.64
CA ALA A 24 -0.66 -6.19 5.09
C ALA A 24 0.81 -6.08 5.53
N LEU A 25 1.70 -6.86 4.93
CA LEU A 25 3.12 -6.82 5.21
C LEU A 25 3.74 -5.49 4.71
N LEU A 26 3.37 -5.04 3.51
CA LEU A 26 3.78 -3.74 2.97
C LEU A 26 3.27 -2.58 3.84
N ALA A 27 2.01 -2.64 4.31
CA ALA A 27 1.47 -1.64 5.24
C ALA A 27 2.32 -1.55 6.51
N ARG A 28 2.72 -2.70 7.07
CA ARG A 28 3.61 -2.76 8.24
C ARG A 28 5.00 -2.20 7.95
N ALA A 29 5.51 -2.40 6.75
CA ALA A 29 6.84 -1.95 6.36
C ALA A 29 6.94 -0.42 6.16
N PHE A 30 5.84 0.25 5.85
CA PHE A 30 5.74 1.71 5.80
C PHE A 30 5.30 2.36 7.15
N ASP A 31 5.18 1.58 8.22
CA ASP A 31 5.05 2.12 9.57
C ASP A 31 6.44 2.34 10.22
N ASN A 32 6.50 3.11 11.31
CA ASN A 32 7.76 3.34 12.02
C ASN A 32 8.36 2.00 12.49
N PRO A 33 9.64 1.71 12.16
CA PRO A 33 10.26 0.43 12.47
C PRO A 33 10.48 0.25 13.97
N ASP A 34 9.76 -0.70 14.57
CA ASP A 34 9.98 -1.16 15.93
C ASP A 34 11.07 -2.26 16.01
N GLU A 35 11.31 -2.77 17.20
CA GLU A 35 12.32 -3.81 17.44
C GLU A 35 12.01 -5.11 16.70
N GLN A 36 10.73 -5.50 16.64
CA GLN A 36 10.30 -6.73 15.98
C GLN A 36 10.46 -6.64 14.46
N PHE A 37 10.04 -5.51 13.88
CA PHE A 37 10.19 -5.27 12.44
C PHE A 37 11.67 -5.24 12.04
N HIS A 38 12.51 -4.50 12.80
CA HIS A 38 13.95 -4.45 12.53
C HIS A 38 14.58 -5.84 12.61
N ALA A 39 14.25 -6.64 13.63
CA ALA A 39 14.79 -8.00 13.76
C ALA A 39 14.39 -8.89 12.57
N ALA A 40 13.17 -8.78 12.06
CA ALA A 40 12.70 -9.52 10.88
C ALA A 40 13.43 -9.06 9.60
N ALA A 41 13.62 -7.76 9.41
CA ALA A 41 14.33 -7.21 8.25
C ALA A 41 15.81 -7.60 8.26
N ALA A 42 16.51 -7.38 9.38
CA ALA A 42 17.94 -7.72 9.52
C ALA A 42 18.20 -9.23 9.52
N GLY A 43 17.26 -10.04 9.99
CA GLY A 43 17.35 -11.50 10.03
C GLY A 43 16.92 -12.20 8.74
N GLY A 44 16.44 -11.47 7.73
CA GLY A 44 15.96 -12.02 6.45
C GLY A 44 14.54 -12.59 6.49
N GLN A 45 13.89 -12.65 7.64
CA GLN A 45 12.52 -13.17 7.79
C GLN A 45 11.50 -12.36 7.00
N LEU A 46 11.68 -11.03 6.94
CA LEU A 46 10.82 -10.16 6.13
C LEU A 46 10.88 -10.53 4.64
N ALA A 47 12.08 -10.75 4.10
CA ALA A 47 12.26 -11.15 2.71
C ALA A 47 11.65 -12.55 2.46
N GLU A 48 11.87 -13.51 3.36
CA GLU A 48 11.28 -14.85 3.26
C GLU A 48 9.73 -14.82 3.27
N GLU A 49 9.12 -13.98 4.10
CA GLU A 49 7.66 -13.81 4.15
C GLU A 49 7.12 -13.18 2.87
N ILE A 50 7.79 -12.13 2.36
CA ILE A 50 7.45 -11.50 1.07
C ILE A 50 7.49 -12.54 -0.05
N ASP A 51 8.60 -13.28 -0.18
CA ASP A 51 8.76 -14.31 -1.19
C ASP A 51 7.68 -15.37 -1.10
N ALA A 52 7.33 -15.81 0.11
CA ALA A 52 6.29 -16.78 0.33
C ALA A 52 4.89 -16.28 -0.08
N TYR A 53 4.58 -14.99 0.09
CA TYR A 53 3.33 -14.42 -0.39
C TYR A 53 3.33 -14.22 -1.90
N VAL A 54 4.43 -13.72 -2.47
CA VAL A 54 4.56 -13.56 -3.93
C VAL A 54 4.41 -14.93 -4.62
N ASP A 55 5.08 -15.98 -4.14
CA ASP A 55 4.97 -17.33 -4.70
C ASP A 55 3.55 -17.90 -4.69
N ARG A 56 2.72 -17.50 -3.72
CA ARG A 56 1.33 -17.97 -3.58
C ARG A 56 0.32 -17.08 -4.29
N SER A 57 0.71 -15.86 -4.67
CA SER A 57 -0.18 -14.84 -5.23
C SER A 57 -0.27 -14.87 -6.75
N SER A 58 0.45 -15.74 -7.43
CA SER A 58 0.55 -15.80 -8.91
C SER A 58 0.93 -14.46 -9.57
N LEU A 59 1.41 -13.49 -8.80
CA LEU A 59 1.88 -12.20 -9.32
C LEU A 59 3.29 -12.35 -9.91
N ASP A 60 3.48 -11.83 -11.11
CA ASP A 60 4.81 -11.71 -11.73
C ASP A 60 5.44 -10.37 -11.33
N VAL A 61 6.27 -10.40 -10.29
CA VAL A 61 6.86 -9.22 -9.66
C VAL A 61 8.36 -9.42 -9.48
N ASP A 62 9.13 -8.40 -9.84
CA ASP A 62 10.54 -8.33 -9.48
C ASP A 62 10.69 -8.33 -7.95
N ARG A 63 11.66 -9.11 -7.45
CA ARG A 63 11.90 -9.29 -6.00
C ARG A 63 13.21 -8.61 -5.62
N PRO A 64 13.18 -7.32 -5.30
CA PRO A 64 14.35 -6.67 -4.74
C PRO A 64 14.69 -7.31 -3.39
N ARG A 65 15.95 -7.22 -3.01
CA ARG A 65 16.41 -7.76 -1.73
C ARG A 65 15.95 -6.86 -0.58
N ILE A 66 14.89 -7.26 0.12
CA ILE A 66 14.33 -6.51 1.26
C ILE A 66 15.01 -6.95 2.55
N ASP A 67 16.24 -6.45 2.79
CA ASP A 67 16.98 -6.64 4.04
C ASP A 67 17.71 -5.35 4.42
N THR A 68 18.25 -5.30 5.64
CA THR A 68 19.01 -4.15 6.12
C THR A 68 20.20 -4.61 6.95
N ASP A 69 21.35 -3.97 6.71
CA ASP A 69 22.54 -4.09 7.55
C ASP A 69 22.60 -3.02 8.65
N ASP A 70 21.67 -2.06 8.62
CA ASP A 70 21.57 -1.01 9.62
C ASP A 70 21.14 -1.59 10.98
N ASP A 71 21.65 -1.03 12.05
CA ASP A 71 21.06 -1.28 13.37
C ASP A 71 19.68 -0.61 13.47
N ARG A 72 18.89 -0.98 14.49
CA ARG A 72 17.55 -0.42 14.69
C ARG A 72 17.51 1.11 14.72
N LYS A 73 18.55 1.73 15.27
CA LYS A 73 18.61 3.21 15.35
C LYS A 73 18.89 3.81 13.97
N GLY A 74 19.74 3.16 13.18
CA GLY A 74 20.04 3.55 11.80
C GLY A 74 18.78 3.47 10.93
N LEU A 75 18.07 2.34 10.95
CA LEU A 75 16.83 2.17 10.19
C LEU A 75 15.74 3.19 10.61
N SER A 76 15.56 3.42 11.93
CA SER A 76 14.62 4.45 12.43
C SER A 76 15.06 5.87 12.05
N ALA A 77 16.35 6.16 12.02
CA ALA A 77 16.86 7.45 11.59
C ALA A 77 16.59 7.70 10.10
N THR A 78 16.79 6.67 9.27
CA THR A 78 16.47 6.71 7.84
C THR A 78 14.97 6.91 7.61
N TYR A 79 14.11 6.17 8.31
CA TYR A 79 12.65 6.36 8.28
C TYR A 79 12.26 7.81 8.60
N ASN A 80 12.77 8.32 9.72
CA ASN A 80 12.46 9.69 10.16
C ASN A 80 12.96 10.73 9.16
N ALA A 81 14.17 10.57 8.63
CA ALA A 81 14.75 11.49 7.64
C ALA A 81 13.96 11.54 6.34
N LEU A 82 13.41 10.40 5.89
CA LEU A 82 12.62 10.32 4.65
C LEU A 82 11.18 10.80 4.86
N PHE A 83 10.51 10.35 5.92
CA PHE A 83 9.05 10.39 6.02
C PHE A 83 8.48 11.29 7.12
N THR A 84 9.31 11.73 8.08
CA THR A 84 8.80 12.44 9.26
C THR A 84 9.40 13.83 9.43
N LEU A 85 10.70 13.98 9.19
CA LEU A 85 11.42 15.22 9.48
C LEU A 85 11.42 16.12 8.24
N GLY A 86 10.74 17.26 8.33
CA GLY A 86 10.90 18.34 7.36
C GLY A 86 12.28 19.01 7.48
N HIS A 87 12.81 19.50 6.35
CA HIS A 87 13.96 20.39 6.35
C HIS A 87 13.52 21.77 6.82
N ALA A 88 13.99 22.20 7.99
CA ALA A 88 13.90 23.60 8.40
C ALA A 88 15.17 24.31 7.91
N GLU A 89 15.12 24.97 6.76
CA GLU A 89 16.14 25.95 6.43
C GLU A 89 15.91 27.21 7.23
N TYR A 90 16.93 27.59 8.01
CA TYR A 90 16.97 28.88 8.66
C TYR A 90 17.32 29.93 7.58
N THR A 91 16.34 30.38 6.85
CA THR A 91 16.48 31.59 6.03
C THR A 91 16.45 32.77 6.99
N ASP A 92 17.50 33.61 6.93
CA ASP A 92 17.64 34.83 7.70
C ASP A 92 16.57 35.86 7.30
N ARG A 93 15.33 35.59 7.71
CA ARG A 93 14.20 36.51 7.57
C ARG A 93 14.00 37.21 8.88
N THR A 94 14.09 38.52 8.82
CA THR A 94 13.86 39.46 9.93
C THR A 94 12.48 39.38 10.59
N ASP A 95 11.57 38.54 10.04
CA ASP A 95 10.22 38.31 10.56
C ASP A 95 10.08 37.05 11.45
N GLY A 96 11.15 36.25 11.61
CA GLY A 96 11.15 35.06 12.47
C GLY A 96 10.31 33.90 11.96
N SER A 97 9.85 33.93 10.71
CA SER A 97 9.12 32.80 10.10
C SER A 97 10.08 31.68 9.72
N LEU A 98 9.85 30.47 10.27
CA LEU A 98 10.46 29.24 9.82
C LEU A 98 9.60 28.70 8.66
N GLU A 99 10.10 28.74 7.43
CA GLU A 99 9.54 27.90 6.37
C GLU A 99 10.00 26.45 6.65
N SER A 100 9.09 25.66 7.19
CA SER A 100 9.30 24.22 7.33
C SER A 100 8.74 23.56 6.07
N ASP A 101 9.61 23.16 5.17
CA ASP A 101 9.22 22.19 4.15
C ASP A 101 8.92 20.87 4.86
N GLY A 102 7.83 20.20 4.45
CA GLY A 102 7.48 18.86 4.96
C GLY A 102 8.60 17.84 4.71
N PRO A 103 8.40 16.57 5.09
CA PRO A 103 9.40 15.53 4.86
C PRO A 103 9.71 15.41 3.37
N PRO A 104 10.95 14.97 3.00
CA PRO A 104 11.34 14.77 1.60
C PRO A 104 10.40 13.86 0.84
N VAL A 105 9.83 12.85 1.51
CA VAL A 105 8.90 11.87 0.97
C VAL A 105 7.65 11.80 1.86
N PRO A 106 6.61 12.59 1.59
CA PRO A 106 5.34 12.47 2.31
C PRO A 106 4.65 11.12 2.05
N LEU A 107 4.10 10.50 3.09
CA LEU A 107 3.37 9.23 3.00
C LEU A 107 1.85 9.43 2.77
N TYR A 108 1.46 10.48 2.00
CA TYR A 108 0.07 10.86 1.76
C TYR A 108 -0.21 11.00 0.27
N GLU A 109 -1.24 10.28 -0.25
CA GLU A 109 -1.63 10.25 -1.66
C GLU A 109 -1.82 11.64 -2.26
N SER A 110 -2.50 12.53 -1.53
CA SER A 110 -2.80 13.89 -1.99
C SER A 110 -1.57 14.72 -2.37
N THR A 111 -0.38 14.37 -1.86
CA THR A 111 0.88 15.02 -2.22
C THR A 111 1.35 14.68 -3.63
N TYR A 112 0.90 13.55 -4.18
CA TYR A 112 1.29 13.02 -5.49
C TYR A 112 0.23 13.25 -6.56
N ARG A 113 -0.84 13.97 -6.24
CA ARG A 113 -1.96 14.22 -7.14
C ARG A 113 -2.17 15.70 -7.40
N GLU A 114 -2.73 16.02 -8.56
CA GLU A 114 -3.20 17.37 -8.87
C GLU A 114 -4.50 17.75 -8.14
N ALA A 115 -5.19 16.75 -7.54
CA ALA A 115 -6.40 16.95 -6.75
C ALA A 115 -6.10 17.63 -5.41
N SER A 116 -7.09 18.35 -4.85
CA SER A 116 -6.93 18.94 -3.52
C SER A 116 -6.86 17.85 -2.44
N TRP A 117 -6.13 18.14 -1.35
CA TRP A 117 -6.08 17.26 -0.18
C TRP A 117 -7.48 16.86 0.31
N ASN A 118 -8.42 17.80 0.35
CA ASN A 118 -9.77 17.55 0.81
C ASN A 118 -10.53 16.58 -0.11
N ASP A 119 -10.38 16.70 -1.43
CA ASP A 119 -11.10 15.86 -2.38
C ASP A 119 -10.63 14.40 -2.27
N VAL A 120 -9.32 14.16 -2.16
CA VAL A 120 -8.75 12.82 -1.98
C VAL A 120 -9.24 12.19 -0.68
N ASN A 121 -9.14 12.92 0.45
CA ASN A 121 -9.54 12.39 1.75
C ASN A 121 -11.04 12.14 1.87
N VAL A 122 -11.89 12.99 1.25
CA VAL A 122 -13.34 12.78 1.22
C VAL A 122 -13.72 11.57 0.37
N ASP A 123 -13.03 11.34 -0.77
CA ASP A 123 -13.28 10.17 -1.60
C ASP A 123 -12.89 8.88 -0.86
N LEU A 124 -11.70 8.81 -0.28
CA LEU A 124 -11.24 7.69 0.53
C LEU A 124 -12.14 7.42 1.74
N ALA A 125 -12.56 8.47 2.46
CA ALA A 125 -13.48 8.32 3.58
C ALA A 125 -14.81 7.68 3.16
N ARG A 126 -15.35 8.06 1.99
CA ARG A 126 -16.58 7.45 1.43
C ARG A 126 -16.37 6.00 1.04
N VAL A 127 -15.21 5.69 0.45
CA VAL A 127 -14.87 4.30 0.09
C VAL A 127 -14.76 3.44 1.34
N TYR A 128 -14.06 3.89 2.38
CA TYR A 128 -13.91 3.15 3.63
C TYR A 128 -15.27 2.96 4.34
N ASP A 129 -16.08 4.01 4.43
CA ASP A 129 -17.42 3.96 5.04
C ASP A 129 -18.35 3.00 4.30
N HIS A 130 -18.31 2.98 2.95
CA HIS A 130 -19.08 2.03 2.13
C HIS A 130 -18.78 0.56 2.51
N PHE A 131 -17.56 0.25 2.86
CA PHE A 131 -17.15 -1.10 3.29
C PHE A 131 -17.23 -1.31 4.80
N GLY A 132 -17.72 -0.32 5.55
CA GLY A 132 -17.85 -0.38 7.02
C GLY A 132 -16.48 -0.36 7.74
N VAL A 133 -15.45 0.21 7.10
CA VAL A 133 -14.11 0.37 7.67
C VAL A 133 -13.99 1.77 8.25
N ALA A 134 -13.54 1.88 9.50
CA ALA A 134 -13.28 3.14 10.17
C ALA A 134 -11.79 3.29 10.43
N VAL A 135 -11.25 4.49 10.18
CA VAL A 135 -9.86 4.83 10.55
C VAL A 135 -9.80 5.10 12.05
N ASP A 136 -8.80 4.52 12.71
CA ASP A 136 -8.53 4.76 14.12
C ASP A 136 -8.10 6.23 14.36
N GLN A 137 -8.99 6.99 14.97
CA GLN A 137 -8.79 8.41 15.26
C GLN A 137 -7.71 8.68 16.33
N GLU A 138 -7.34 7.69 17.13
CA GLU A 138 -6.29 7.86 18.12
C GLU A 138 -4.91 7.99 17.46
N ARG A 139 -4.68 7.37 16.31
CA ARG A 139 -3.44 7.46 15.53
C ARG A 139 -3.29 8.77 14.74
N ARG A 140 -4.36 9.54 14.57
CA ARG A 140 -4.40 10.82 13.86
C ARG A 140 -3.92 10.77 12.40
N ASP A 141 -3.93 9.60 11.77
CA ASP A 141 -3.60 9.46 10.36
C ASP A 141 -4.76 9.98 9.50
N HIS A 142 -4.44 10.67 8.42
CA HIS A 142 -5.43 11.02 7.39
C HIS A 142 -5.73 9.80 6.52
N HIS A 143 -6.90 9.77 5.89
CA HIS A 143 -7.39 8.62 5.10
C HIS A 143 -6.44 8.25 3.95
N ASP A 144 -5.72 9.22 3.40
CA ASP A 144 -4.78 9.11 2.28
C ASP A 144 -3.34 8.72 2.70
N ASN A 145 -3.17 8.17 3.90
CA ASN A 145 -1.88 7.64 4.32
C ASN A 145 -1.62 6.27 3.67
N VAL A 146 -0.41 6.07 3.11
CA VAL A 146 -0.03 4.82 2.39
C VAL A 146 -0.33 3.56 3.19
N ARG A 147 -0.08 3.57 4.51
CA ARG A 147 -0.35 2.43 5.38
C ARG A 147 -1.85 2.09 5.40
N LEU A 148 -2.72 3.09 5.53
CA LEU A 148 -4.17 2.89 5.55
C LEU A 148 -4.70 2.38 4.21
N GLU A 149 -4.18 2.89 3.11
CA GLU A 149 -4.55 2.42 1.78
C GLU A 149 -4.10 0.97 1.54
N LEU A 150 -2.90 0.60 2.00
CA LEU A 150 -2.41 -0.78 1.95
C LEU A 150 -3.22 -1.72 2.85
N GLU A 151 -3.58 -1.29 4.07
CA GLU A 151 -4.48 -2.04 4.96
C GLU A 151 -5.85 -2.26 4.31
N PHE A 152 -6.35 -1.26 3.58
CA PHE A 152 -7.61 -1.38 2.86
C PHE A 152 -7.52 -2.28 1.63
N ALA A 153 -6.43 -2.23 0.87
CA ALA A 153 -6.17 -3.19 -0.21
C ALA A 153 -6.10 -4.62 0.32
N ALA A 154 -5.42 -4.84 1.46
CA ALA A 154 -5.38 -6.12 2.16
C ALA A 154 -6.77 -6.59 2.60
N TYR A 155 -7.61 -5.68 3.10
CA TYR A 155 -8.98 -5.96 3.49
C TYR A 155 -9.83 -6.41 2.31
N LEU A 156 -9.78 -5.71 1.17
CA LEU A 156 -10.52 -6.08 -0.04
C LEU A 156 -10.06 -7.43 -0.61
N ALA A 157 -8.75 -7.68 -0.65
CA ALA A 157 -8.21 -8.97 -1.09
C ALA A 157 -8.66 -10.13 -0.18
N ARG A 158 -8.78 -9.91 1.14
CA ARG A 158 -9.28 -10.90 2.10
C ARG A 158 -10.76 -11.19 1.88
N ARG A 159 -11.58 -10.18 1.56
CA ARG A 159 -13.00 -10.37 1.23
C ARG A 159 -13.16 -11.15 -0.08
N GLU A 160 -12.33 -10.87 -1.08
CA GLU A 160 -12.28 -11.66 -2.31
C GLU A 160 -11.89 -13.12 -2.02
N ALA A 161 -10.87 -13.35 -1.18
CA ALA A 161 -10.46 -14.69 -0.76
C ALA A 161 -11.58 -15.48 -0.06
N ALA A 162 -12.45 -14.79 0.66
CA ALA A 162 -13.64 -15.36 1.28
C ALA A 162 -14.81 -15.60 0.32
N GLY A 163 -14.65 -15.28 -0.97
CA GLY A 163 -15.69 -15.46 -1.99
C GLY A 163 -16.77 -14.38 -1.95
N GLU A 164 -16.49 -13.20 -1.42
CA GLU A 164 -17.48 -12.14 -1.36
C GLU A 164 -17.66 -11.47 -2.73
N ASP A 165 -18.91 -11.45 -3.19
CA ASP A 165 -19.26 -10.89 -4.49
C ASP A 165 -18.85 -9.42 -4.62
N GLY A 166 -18.18 -9.10 -5.72
CA GLY A 166 -17.77 -7.74 -6.04
C GLY A 166 -16.48 -7.27 -5.37
N ALA A 167 -15.92 -8.01 -4.40
CA ALA A 167 -14.70 -7.59 -3.69
C ALA A 167 -13.49 -7.41 -4.64
N GLY A 168 -13.31 -8.29 -5.62
CA GLY A 168 -12.24 -8.16 -6.63
C GLY A 168 -12.44 -6.94 -7.55
N ARG A 169 -13.68 -6.61 -7.93
CA ARG A 169 -13.97 -5.39 -8.69
C ARG A 169 -13.70 -4.14 -7.86
N ALA A 170 -14.10 -4.14 -6.59
CA ALA A 170 -13.83 -3.04 -5.68
C ALA A 170 -12.32 -2.83 -5.49
N ARG A 171 -11.55 -3.92 -5.35
CA ARG A 171 -10.09 -3.84 -5.26
C ARG A 171 -9.49 -3.28 -6.54
N ARG A 172 -9.91 -3.75 -7.71
CA ARG A 172 -9.49 -3.17 -9.00
C ARG A 172 -9.73 -1.66 -9.05
N ASP A 173 -10.95 -1.22 -8.73
CA ASP A 173 -11.33 0.19 -8.79
C ASP A 173 -10.54 1.03 -7.78
N PHE A 174 -10.26 0.48 -6.60
CA PHE A 174 -9.44 1.14 -5.58
C PHE A 174 -7.97 1.25 -6.02
N LEU A 175 -7.37 0.19 -6.53
CA LEU A 175 -5.99 0.23 -7.03
C LEU A 175 -5.86 1.18 -8.23
N ASP A 176 -6.82 1.16 -9.15
CA ASP A 176 -6.81 2.00 -10.35
C ASP A 176 -6.91 3.49 -10.02
N ARG A 177 -7.73 3.84 -9.04
CA ARG A 177 -8.05 5.23 -8.72
C ARG A 177 -7.17 5.85 -7.64
N HIS A 178 -6.65 5.07 -6.71
CA HIS A 178 -5.93 5.51 -5.53
C HIS A 178 -4.53 4.91 -5.45
N LEU A 179 -4.39 3.69 -4.99
CA LEU A 179 -3.12 3.11 -4.61
C LEU A 179 -2.12 2.99 -5.79
N GLY A 180 -2.58 2.76 -7.04
CA GLY A 180 -1.70 2.64 -8.21
C GLY A 180 -0.92 3.93 -8.50
N PRO A 181 -1.60 5.05 -8.80
CA PRO A 181 -0.91 6.33 -9.02
C PRO A 181 -0.10 6.79 -7.80
N PHE A 182 -0.53 6.45 -6.59
CA PHE A 182 0.20 6.77 -5.38
C PHE A 182 1.49 5.95 -5.25
N ALA A 183 1.46 4.63 -5.46
CA ALA A 183 2.63 3.75 -5.38
C ALA A 183 3.71 4.15 -6.39
N GLU A 184 3.31 4.44 -7.65
CA GLU A 184 4.21 4.95 -8.69
C GLU A 184 4.89 6.27 -8.27
N GLY A 185 4.12 7.25 -7.82
CA GLY A 185 4.64 8.55 -7.38
C GLY A 185 5.53 8.44 -6.15
N LEU A 186 5.15 7.61 -5.18
CA LEU A 186 5.91 7.35 -3.96
C LEU A 186 7.24 6.67 -4.28
N CYS A 187 7.25 5.64 -5.14
CA CYS A 187 8.43 4.95 -5.59
C CYS A 187 9.43 5.92 -6.25
N ALA A 188 8.97 6.68 -7.24
CA ALA A 188 9.80 7.67 -7.92
C ALA A 188 10.38 8.72 -6.96
N ARG A 189 9.61 9.15 -5.96
CA ARG A 189 10.06 10.13 -4.98
C ARG A 189 11.11 9.57 -4.03
N ILE A 190 10.95 8.32 -3.56
CA ILE A 190 11.93 7.66 -2.70
C ILE A 190 13.24 7.45 -3.46
N GLU A 191 13.19 6.91 -4.68
CA GLU A 191 14.38 6.65 -5.51
C GLU A 191 15.18 7.92 -5.84
N ALA A 192 14.53 9.07 -5.92
CA ALA A 192 15.20 10.33 -6.16
C ALA A 192 16.09 10.80 -4.99
N VAL A 193 15.87 10.28 -3.76
CA VAL A 193 16.54 10.75 -2.54
C VAL A 193 17.19 9.65 -1.71
N HIS A 194 16.91 8.37 -2.03
CA HIS A 194 17.39 7.23 -1.26
C HIS A 194 17.55 5.99 -2.16
N ASP A 195 18.61 5.19 -1.93
CA ASP A 195 18.95 3.99 -2.72
C ASP A 195 19.05 2.69 -1.86
N GLY A 196 18.59 2.74 -0.60
CA GLY A 196 18.67 1.60 0.33
C GLY A 196 17.33 0.93 0.55
N PHE A 197 17.15 0.36 1.75
CA PHE A 197 16.02 -0.45 2.18
C PHE A 197 14.64 0.08 1.73
N TYR A 198 14.37 1.38 1.93
CA TYR A 198 13.07 1.96 1.54
C TYR A 198 12.91 2.15 0.04
N ALA A 199 14.00 2.26 -0.74
CA ALA A 199 13.91 2.27 -2.20
C ALA A 199 13.54 0.87 -2.73
N ASP A 200 14.16 -0.18 -2.19
CA ASP A 200 13.81 -1.56 -2.53
C ASP A 200 12.37 -1.89 -2.14
N LEU A 201 11.93 -1.45 -0.97
CA LEU A 201 10.56 -1.60 -0.50
C LEU A 201 9.55 -0.87 -1.41
N ALA A 202 9.90 0.33 -1.88
CA ALA A 202 9.05 1.11 -2.78
C ALA A 202 8.94 0.47 -4.18
N ARG A 203 10.04 -0.07 -4.73
CA ARG A 203 10.01 -0.85 -5.98
C ARG A 203 9.12 -2.08 -5.87
N LEU A 204 9.23 -2.79 -4.74
CA LEU A 204 8.36 -3.94 -4.49
C LEU A 204 6.89 -3.51 -4.42
N LEU A 205 6.58 -2.44 -3.71
CA LEU A 205 5.22 -1.91 -3.61
C LEU A 205 4.64 -1.59 -4.99
N ASP A 206 5.36 -0.81 -5.79
CA ASP A 206 4.92 -0.41 -7.14
C ASP A 206 4.75 -1.63 -8.05
N GLY A 207 5.70 -2.57 -8.02
CA GLY A 207 5.62 -3.82 -8.77
C GLY A 207 4.40 -4.67 -8.38
N VAL A 208 4.13 -4.83 -7.09
CA VAL A 208 2.97 -5.60 -6.58
C VAL A 208 1.66 -4.94 -7.01
N VAL A 209 1.53 -3.63 -6.83
CA VAL A 209 0.30 -2.90 -7.18
C VAL A 209 0.05 -2.95 -8.68
N THR A 210 1.09 -2.76 -9.49
CA THR A 210 1.00 -2.81 -10.96
C THR A 210 0.62 -4.20 -11.47
N ALA A 211 1.25 -5.26 -10.96
CA ALA A 211 0.95 -6.64 -11.34
C ALA A 211 -0.47 -7.04 -10.91
N ASP A 212 -0.87 -6.70 -9.69
CA ASP A 212 -2.21 -6.99 -9.18
C ASP A 212 -3.30 -6.25 -9.96
N LEU A 213 -3.10 -4.97 -10.26
CA LEU A 213 -4.03 -4.19 -11.06
C LEU A 213 -4.16 -4.74 -12.49
N THR A 214 -3.06 -5.20 -13.08
CA THR A 214 -3.05 -5.81 -14.41
C THR A 214 -3.90 -7.09 -14.41
N ASP A 215 -3.65 -8.00 -13.46
CA ASP A 215 -4.42 -9.23 -13.33
C ASP A 215 -5.92 -8.96 -13.05
N LEU A 216 -6.23 -7.99 -12.19
CA LEU A 216 -7.61 -7.60 -11.90
C LEU A 216 -8.33 -6.98 -13.12
N ARG A 217 -7.62 -6.23 -13.95
CA ARG A 217 -8.17 -5.69 -15.20
C ARG A 217 -8.48 -6.82 -16.19
N GLU A 218 -7.64 -7.85 -16.25
CA GLU A 218 -7.91 -9.05 -17.08
C GLU A 218 -9.12 -9.84 -16.57
N ARG A 219 -9.21 -10.05 -15.26
CA ARG A 219 -10.33 -10.80 -14.63
C ARG A 219 -11.66 -10.05 -14.65
N TYR A 220 -11.65 -8.74 -14.44
CA TYR A 220 -12.85 -7.94 -14.20
C TYR A 220 -13.06 -6.79 -15.21
N GLY A 221 -12.18 -6.65 -16.21
CA GLY A 221 -12.25 -5.57 -17.22
C GLY A 221 -13.26 -5.79 -18.33
N GLY A 222 -13.83 -6.99 -18.48
CA GLY A 222 -14.72 -7.37 -19.57
C GLY A 222 -16.21 -7.09 -19.38
N GLY A 223 -16.62 -6.17 -18.54
CA GLY A 223 -18.02 -5.98 -18.11
C GLY A 223 -18.65 -4.61 -18.36
N VAL A 224 -18.37 -3.94 -19.48
CA VAL A 224 -19.08 -2.71 -19.88
C VAL A 224 -19.37 -2.72 -21.39
N ASP A 225 -20.03 -3.76 -21.90
CA ASP A 225 -20.68 -3.69 -23.21
C ASP A 225 -21.76 -4.77 -23.25
N ASP A 226 -22.94 -4.52 -22.69
CA ASP A 226 -24.23 -5.08 -23.14
C ASP A 226 -25.35 -4.66 -22.19
N GLU A 227 -25.73 -3.37 -22.19
CA GLU A 227 -27.11 -2.95 -21.97
C GLU A 227 -27.33 -1.61 -22.72
N GLN A 228 -27.73 -1.74 -23.98
CA GLN A 228 -28.44 -0.69 -24.71
C GLN A 228 -29.94 -0.94 -24.65
#